data_0133eb85b01c3d0368ff1021d721e0e3
#
_entry.id   0133eb85b01c3d0368ff1021d721e0e3
#
_cell.length_a   1.000
_cell.length_b   1.000
_cell.length_c   1.000
_cell.angle_alpha   90.00
_cell.angle_beta   90.00
_cell.angle_gamma   90.00
#
_symmetry.space_group_name_H-M   'P 1'
#
loop_
_entity.id
_entity.type
_entity.pdbx_description
1 polymer ?
#
loop_
_entity_poly.entity_id
_entity_poly.type
_entity_poly.pdbx_seq_one_letter_code
_entity_poly.pdbx_strand_id
1 'polypeptide(L)'
;MLSIEKQLLYLLTSGDGAGSGAAVSRLIEVYEARGISHQIVRNALSRLKKEGYAESAERSRYKATPLGEKFIRIINAKPGLYEKEWDGQWCMVMFEIPESERRRRDSFRSELLQLGFGSLYKSVYVSPWDYRDEVIRLGRQCEVAGYITVASTRIVHNGITQEHCFRLWPLKELQALYRDKDRWLQEHLVPVLKGLEHTGDEDGLQLFVLFLELGEIIAELGLRDPMLPDPLLPDDWTGKRQMKQFQGSLRQIAQAIPEQSPYRAFVEHFLGR
;
A
#
# COMPACT_ATOMS: atom_id res chain seq x y z
N MET A 1 -9.76 0.32 5.40
CA MET A 1 -9.99 -0.72 4.37
C MET A 1 -9.53 -0.15 3.04
N LEU A 2 -8.69 -0.85 2.29
CA LEU A 2 -8.39 -0.43 0.93
C LEU A 2 -9.68 -0.43 0.13
N SER A 3 -9.85 0.54 -0.78
CA SER A 3 -10.97 0.49 -1.69
C SER A 3 -10.87 -0.77 -2.56
N ILE A 4 -12.00 -1.34 -2.92
CA ILE A 4 -12.08 -2.53 -3.80
C ILE A 4 -11.29 -2.29 -5.09
N GLU A 5 -11.25 -1.06 -5.59
CA GLU A 5 -10.48 -0.68 -6.77
C GLU A 5 -8.98 -0.97 -6.62
N LYS A 6 -8.38 -0.65 -5.46
CA LYS A 6 -6.94 -0.89 -5.24
C LYS A 6 -6.60 -2.38 -5.17
N GLN A 7 -7.48 -3.17 -4.55
CA GLN A 7 -7.33 -4.62 -4.48
C GLN A 7 -7.46 -5.26 -5.86
N LEU A 8 -8.51 -4.88 -6.60
CA LEU A 8 -8.69 -5.35 -7.98
C LEU A 8 -7.48 -4.97 -8.84
N LEU A 9 -6.99 -3.73 -8.72
CA LEU A 9 -5.82 -3.29 -9.45
C LEU A 9 -4.60 -4.16 -9.14
N TYR A 10 -4.38 -4.52 -7.86
CA TYR A 10 -3.34 -5.47 -7.48
C TYR A 10 -3.50 -6.82 -8.21
N LEU A 11 -4.71 -7.42 -8.23
CA LEU A 11 -4.97 -8.67 -8.93
C LEU A 11 -4.76 -8.55 -10.44
N LEU A 12 -5.07 -7.39 -11.03
CA LEU A 12 -4.82 -7.13 -12.44
C LEU A 12 -3.33 -6.99 -12.79
N THR A 13 -2.46 -6.61 -11.84
CA THR A 13 -1.00 -6.58 -12.06
C THR A 13 -0.39 -7.96 -12.09
N SER A 14 -0.93 -8.90 -11.32
CA SER A 14 -0.44 -10.29 -11.25
C SER A 14 -1.00 -11.15 -12.37
N GLY A 15 -2.26 -10.89 -12.78
CA GLY A 15 -2.98 -11.75 -13.74
C GLY A 15 -3.39 -13.09 -13.14
N ASP A 16 -4.18 -13.86 -13.87
CA ASP A 16 -4.67 -15.18 -13.44
C ASP A 16 -3.96 -16.36 -14.14
N GLY A 17 -2.84 -16.09 -14.81
CA GLY A 17 -2.03 -17.09 -15.51
C GLY A 17 -2.62 -17.63 -16.82
N ALA A 18 -3.86 -17.32 -17.16
CA ALA A 18 -4.58 -17.87 -18.32
C ALA A 18 -4.65 -16.90 -19.50
N GLY A 19 -3.65 -16.04 -19.68
CA GLY A 19 -3.61 -15.04 -20.76
C GLY A 19 -3.21 -13.65 -20.25
N SER A 20 -3.46 -12.59 -21.03
CA SER A 20 -3.15 -11.24 -20.56
C SER A 20 -4.20 -10.75 -19.57
N GLY A 21 -3.80 -10.49 -18.31
CA GLY A 21 -4.66 -9.97 -17.25
C GLY A 21 -5.51 -11.02 -16.55
N ALA A 22 -6.58 -10.61 -15.88
CA ALA A 22 -7.46 -11.47 -15.09
C ALA A 22 -8.88 -11.54 -15.66
N ALA A 23 -9.51 -12.72 -15.61
CA ALA A 23 -10.89 -12.92 -15.99
C ALA A 23 -11.84 -12.31 -14.96
N VAL A 24 -12.85 -11.56 -15.42
CA VAL A 24 -13.88 -10.95 -14.56
C VAL A 24 -14.63 -11.99 -13.72
N SER A 25 -14.90 -13.18 -14.28
CA SER A 25 -15.54 -14.28 -13.54
C SER A 25 -14.72 -14.71 -12.33
N ARG A 26 -13.38 -14.82 -12.48
CA ARG A 26 -12.48 -15.21 -11.41
C ARG A 26 -12.42 -14.13 -10.31
N LEU A 27 -12.39 -12.87 -10.71
CA LEU A 27 -12.44 -11.77 -9.74
C LEU A 27 -13.78 -11.77 -8.98
N ILE A 28 -14.90 -11.97 -9.66
CA ILE A 28 -16.23 -12.05 -9.03
C ILE A 28 -16.27 -13.19 -8.01
N GLU A 29 -15.84 -14.39 -8.36
CA GLU A 29 -15.81 -15.56 -7.49
C GLU A 29 -15.09 -15.27 -6.15
N VAL A 30 -13.90 -14.68 -6.22
CA VAL A 30 -13.11 -14.30 -5.03
C VAL A 30 -13.86 -13.30 -4.15
N TYR A 31 -14.48 -12.29 -4.75
CA TYR A 31 -15.17 -11.25 -3.98
C TYR A 31 -16.54 -11.72 -3.46
N GLU A 32 -17.24 -12.59 -4.17
CA GLU A 32 -18.48 -13.22 -3.69
C GLU A 32 -18.21 -14.14 -2.49
N ALA A 33 -17.06 -14.86 -2.46
CA ALA A 33 -16.61 -15.61 -1.28
C ALA A 33 -16.38 -14.72 -0.05
N ARG A 34 -16.15 -13.41 -0.27
CA ARG A 34 -16.02 -12.38 0.78
C ARG A 34 -17.35 -11.64 1.05
N GLY A 35 -18.47 -12.09 0.51
CA GLY A 35 -19.78 -11.45 0.65
C GLY A 35 -19.94 -10.15 -0.15
N ILE A 36 -19.07 -9.89 -1.13
CA ILE A 36 -19.11 -8.68 -1.95
C ILE A 36 -19.79 -9.01 -3.30
N SER A 37 -20.85 -8.29 -3.64
CA SER A 37 -21.63 -8.58 -4.84
C SER A 37 -20.85 -8.34 -6.14
N HIS A 38 -21.14 -9.13 -7.17
CA HIS A 38 -20.57 -8.99 -8.51
C HIS A 38 -20.75 -7.58 -9.11
N GLN A 39 -21.83 -6.88 -8.74
CA GLN A 39 -22.08 -5.52 -9.24
C GLN A 39 -21.03 -4.53 -8.73
N ILE A 40 -20.61 -4.66 -7.47
CA ILE A 40 -19.57 -3.82 -6.86
C ILE A 40 -18.24 -4.05 -7.59
N VAL A 41 -17.88 -5.31 -7.87
CA VAL A 41 -16.67 -5.66 -8.63
C VAL A 41 -16.68 -5.03 -10.03
N ARG A 42 -17.79 -5.16 -10.75
CA ARG A 42 -17.93 -4.58 -12.10
C ARG A 42 -17.83 -3.06 -12.10
N ASN A 43 -18.46 -2.41 -11.12
CA ASN A 43 -18.39 -0.95 -10.96
C ASN A 43 -16.97 -0.49 -10.67
N ALA A 44 -16.23 -1.20 -9.80
CA ALA A 44 -14.84 -0.90 -9.47
C ALA A 44 -13.92 -1.07 -10.69
N LEU A 45 -14.07 -2.14 -11.48
CA LEU A 45 -13.33 -2.32 -12.74
C LEU A 45 -13.63 -1.21 -13.75
N SER A 46 -14.89 -0.79 -13.86
CA SER A 46 -15.28 0.32 -14.73
C SER A 46 -14.63 1.65 -14.33
N ARG A 47 -14.52 1.93 -13.01
CA ARG A 47 -13.84 3.11 -12.49
C ARG A 47 -12.34 3.06 -12.77
N LEU A 48 -11.68 1.92 -12.48
CA LEU A 48 -10.26 1.74 -12.78
C LEU A 48 -9.95 1.98 -14.26
N LYS A 49 -10.83 1.51 -15.15
CA LYS A 49 -10.71 1.76 -16.59
C LYS A 49 -10.89 3.24 -16.93
N LYS A 50 -11.90 3.90 -16.35
CA LYS A 50 -12.16 5.34 -16.57
C LYS A 50 -11.00 6.22 -16.09
N GLU A 51 -10.37 5.83 -15.00
CA GLU A 51 -9.23 6.54 -14.40
C GLU A 51 -7.89 6.18 -15.06
N GLY A 52 -7.86 5.25 -16.02
CA GLY A 52 -6.68 4.87 -16.78
C GLY A 52 -5.74 3.90 -16.06
N TYR A 53 -6.14 3.34 -14.92
CA TYR A 53 -5.35 2.35 -14.18
C TYR A 53 -5.49 0.92 -14.72
N ALA A 54 -6.59 0.61 -15.38
CA ALA A 54 -6.85 -0.68 -16.01
C ALA A 54 -7.36 -0.53 -17.42
N GLU A 55 -7.19 -1.57 -18.24
CA GLU A 55 -7.73 -1.64 -19.60
C GLU A 55 -8.30 -3.04 -19.88
N SER A 56 -9.20 -3.13 -20.88
CA SER A 56 -9.67 -4.42 -21.37
C SER A 56 -8.56 -5.07 -22.19
N ALA A 57 -8.15 -6.27 -21.82
CA ALA A 57 -7.17 -7.05 -22.56
C ALA A 57 -7.85 -7.85 -23.68
N GLU A 58 -8.93 -8.57 -23.31
CA GLU A 58 -9.76 -9.41 -24.18
C GLU A 58 -11.21 -9.35 -23.72
N ARG A 59 -12.11 -10.14 -24.37
CA ARG A 59 -13.49 -10.24 -23.92
C ARG A 59 -13.56 -10.75 -22.48
N SER A 60 -14.16 -9.95 -21.59
CA SER A 60 -14.32 -10.27 -20.15
C SER A 60 -13.00 -10.44 -19.39
N ARG A 61 -11.90 -9.86 -19.87
CA ARG A 61 -10.61 -9.82 -19.16
C ARG A 61 -10.11 -8.38 -19.04
N TYR A 62 -9.48 -8.09 -17.91
CA TYR A 62 -8.84 -6.80 -17.63
C TYR A 62 -7.39 -7.02 -17.23
N LYS A 63 -6.56 -6.04 -17.54
CA LYS A 63 -5.16 -5.95 -17.06
C LYS A 63 -4.87 -4.56 -16.54
N ALA A 64 -3.84 -4.44 -15.71
CA ALA A 64 -3.33 -3.16 -15.29
C ALA A 64 -2.64 -2.45 -16.46
N THR A 65 -2.76 -1.13 -16.51
CA THR A 65 -1.93 -0.29 -17.39
C THR A 65 -0.56 -0.04 -16.75
N PRO A 66 0.45 0.49 -17.47
CA PRO A 66 1.71 0.92 -16.88
C PRO A 66 1.54 1.91 -15.72
N LEU A 67 0.48 2.75 -15.75
CA LEU A 67 0.13 3.63 -14.64
C LEU A 67 -0.34 2.84 -13.42
N GLY A 68 -1.21 1.84 -13.63
CA GLY A 68 -1.70 0.96 -12.59
C GLY A 68 -0.60 0.12 -11.95
N GLU A 69 0.28 -0.47 -12.76
CA GLU A 69 1.45 -1.23 -12.27
C GLU A 69 2.38 -0.36 -11.42
N LYS A 70 2.67 0.86 -11.89
CA LYS A 70 3.50 1.81 -11.14
C LYS A 70 2.87 2.16 -9.79
N PHE A 71 1.57 2.39 -9.75
CA PHE A 71 0.83 2.70 -8.52
C PHE A 71 0.94 1.57 -7.49
N ILE A 72 0.69 0.32 -7.91
CA ILE A 72 0.80 -0.87 -7.03
C ILE A 72 2.25 -1.06 -6.58
N ARG A 73 3.24 -0.87 -7.46
CA ARG A 73 4.66 -1.00 -7.12
C ARG A 73 5.09 -0.02 -6.02
N ILE A 74 4.62 1.22 -6.07
CA ILE A 74 4.93 2.23 -5.04
C ILE A 74 4.38 1.79 -3.68
N ILE A 75 3.12 1.33 -3.63
CA ILE A 75 2.50 0.85 -2.40
C ILE A 75 3.25 -0.36 -1.83
N ASN A 76 3.57 -1.34 -2.66
CA ASN A 76 4.23 -2.57 -2.23
C ASN A 76 5.70 -2.37 -1.84
N ALA A 77 6.38 -1.36 -2.37
CA ALA A 77 7.77 -1.06 -2.03
C ALA A 77 7.93 -0.37 -0.67
N LYS A 78 6.88 0.30 -0.17
CA LYS A 78 6.97 1.14 1.02
C LYS A 78 7.39 0.39 2.30
N PRO A 79 6.88 -0.83 2.59
CA PRO A 79 7.35 -1.59 3.75
C PRO A 79 8.85 -1.91 3.73
N GLY A 80 9.47 -2.00 2.56
CA GLY A 80 10.91 -2.20 2.40
C GLY A 80 11.78 -1.03 2.91
N LEU A 81 11.18 0.13 3.18
CA LEU A 81 11.89 1.27 3.77
C LEU A 81 12.38 0.98 5.19
N TYR A 82 11.73 0.10 5.94
CA TYR A 82 12.18 -0.33 7.26
C TYR A 82 13.52 -1.08 7.25
N GLU A 83 13.93 -1.62 6.10
CA GLU A 83 15.22 -2.32 5.94
C GLU A 83 16.31 -1.40 5.36
N LYS A 84 15.99 -0.13 5.06
CA LYS A 84 16.96 0.83 4.54
C LYS A 84 17.64 1.59 5.68
N GLU A 85 18.93 1.78 5.54
CA GLU A 85 19.67 2.74 6.37
C GLU A 85 19.34 4.17 5.94
N TRP A 86 19.17 5.04 6.93
CA TRP A 86 18.93 6.45 6.70
C TRP A 86 20.26 7.22 6.65
N ASP A 87 20.46 7.99 5.60
CA ASP A 87 21.66 8.79 5.37
C ASP A 87 21.69 10.14 6.14
N GLY A 88 20.67 10.39 6.96
CA GLY A 88 20.52 11.64 7.73
C GLY A 88 20.01 12.82 6.89
N GLN A 89 19.60 12.58 5.65
CA GLN A 89 19.03 13.62 4.80
C GLN A 89 17.49 13.61 4.84
N TRP A 90 16.94 14.79 4.65
CA TRP A 90 15.50 15.00 4.57
C TRP A 90 15.10 15.42 3.15
N CYS A 91 14.13 14.76 2.58
CA CYS A 91 13.39 15.29 1.45
C CYS A 91 12.43 16.35 1.98
N MET A 92 12.68 17.61 1.63
CA MET A 92 11.88 18.75 2.10
C MET A 92 11.09 19.33 0.92
N VAL A 93 9.82 19.57 1.17
CA VAL A 93 8.89 20.20 0.21
C VAL A 93 8.38 21.50 0.81
N MET A 94 8.59 22.59 0.12
CA MET A 94 8.10 23.92 0.48
C MET A 94 7.20 24.44 -0.62
N PHE A 95 6.13 25.14 -0.28
CA PHE A 95 5.24 25.70 -1.29
C PHE A 95 4.53 26.95 -0.82
N GLU A 96 4.24 27.82 -1.79
CA GLU A 96 3.38 28.98 -1.61
C GLU A 96 2.32 28.98 -2.71
N ILE A 97 1.23 28.25 -2.46
CA ILE A 97 0.13 28.09 -3.41
C ILE A 97 -0.95 29.12 -3.06
N PRO A 98 -1.36 29.99 -3.99
CA PRO A 98 -2.35 31.05 -3.77
C PRO A 98 -3.70 30.52 -3.29
N GLU A 99 -4.45 31.31 -2.54
CA GLU A 99 -5.79 30.93 -2.06
C GLU A 99 -6.78 30.65 -3.20
N SER A 100 -6.61 31.29 -4.35
CA SER A 100 -7.37 31.01 -5.58
C SER A 100 -7.22 29.55 -6.04
N GLU A 101 -6.10 28.89 -5.69
CA GLU A 101 -5.78 27.50 -6.02
C GLU A 101 -5.96 26.53 -4.84
N ARG A 102 -6.79 26.91 -3.86
CA ARG A 102 -6.99 26.16 -2.61
C ARG A 102 -7.26 24.67 -2.84
N ARG A 103 -8.14 24.32 -3.80
CA ARG A 103 -8.48 22.91 -4.07
C ARG A 103 -7.26 22.09 -4.51
N ARG A 104 -6.41 22.66 -5.38
CA ARG A 104 -5.16 22.05 -5.85
C ARG A 104 -4.16 21.91 -4.70
N ARG A 105 -4.04 22.94 -3.86
CA ARG A 105 -3.21 22.93 -2.65
C ARG A 105 -3.63 21.81 -1.70
N ASP A 106 -4.92 21.69 -1.40
CA ASP A 106 -5.44 20.69 -0.46
C ASP A 106 -5.27 19.26 -1.02
N SER A 107 -5.44 19.06 -2.34
CA SER A 107 -5.14 17.81 -3.02
C SER A 107 -3.65 17.47 -2.91
N PHE A 108 -2.76 18.39 -3.24
CA PHE A 108 -1.31 18.20 -3.16
C PHE A 108 -0.84 17.85 -1.73
N ARG A 109 -1.38 18.54 -0.71
CA ARG A 109 -1.10 18.23 0.71
C ARG A 109 -1.54 16.83 1.07
N SER A 110 -2.72 16.40 0.65
CA SER A 110 -3.22 15.05 0.89
C SER A 110 -2.29 13.99 0.30
N GLU A 111 -1.82 14.19 -0.92
CA GLU A 111 -0.89 13.28 -1.60
C GLU A 111 0.48 13.22 -0.88
N LEU A 112 1.01 14.35 -0.40
CA LEU A 112 2.25 14.36 0.39
C LEU A 112 2.12 13.55 1.67
N LEU A 113 0.99 13.71 2.40
CA LEU A 113 0.74 12.93 3.62
C LEU A 113 0.62 11.42 3.32
N GLN A 114 -0.01 11.04 2.20
CA GLN A 114 -0.11 9.64 1.78
C GLN A 114 1.26 9.05 1.41
N LEU A 115 2.18 9.83 0.85
CA LEU A 115 3.57 9.41 0.63
C LEU A 115 4.34 9.20 1.94
N GLY A 116 3.86 9.76 3.05
CA GLY A 116 4.51 9.64 4.36
C GLY A 116 5.26 10.90 4.80
N PHE A 117 5.02 12.05 4.17
CA PHE A 117 5.56 13.32 4.65
C PHE A 117 4.89 13.75 5.96
N GLY A 118 5.68 14.33 6.87
CA GLY A 118 5.19 15.05 8.03
C GLY A 118 5.13 16.56 7.76
N SER A 119 4.15 17.24 8.34
CA SER A 119 4.02 18.70 8.22
C SER A 119 4.89 19.38 9.27
N LEU A 120 6.07 19.84 8.88
CA LEU A 120 6.99 20.55 9.78
C LEU A 120 6.47 21.96 10.11
N TYR A 121 6.01 22.69 9.10
CA TYR A 121 5.35 23.97 9.21
C TYR A 121 4.17 24.04 8.21
N LYS A 122 3.34 25.08 8.30
CA LYS A 122 2.12 25.21 7.48
C LYS A 122 2.29 24.90 5.99
N SER A 123 3.46 25.24 5.43
CA SER A 123 3.77 25.05 4.01
C SER A 123 5.12 24.33 3.79
N VAL A 124 5.61 23.62 4.81
CA VAL A 124 6.86 22.88 4.76
C VAL A 124 6.61 21.45 5.23
N TYR A 125 6.92 20.50 4.37
CA TYR A 125 6.75 19.07 4.60
C TYR A 125 8.09 18.36 4.51
N VAL A 126 8.28 17.33 5.31
CA VAL A 126 9.53 16.57 5.39
C VAL A 126 9.29 15.06 5.37
N SER A 127 10.18 14.35 4.73
CA SER A 127 10.27 12.89 4.79
C SER A 127 11.74 12.48 4.94
N PRO A 128 12.07 11.45 5.74
CA PRO A 128 13.43 10.92 5.80
C PRO A 128 13.82 10.14 4.53
N TRP A 129 12.88 9.91 3.63
CA TRP A 129 13.09 9.14 2.41
C TRP A 129 13.09 10.03 1.18
N ASP A 130 13.88 9.65 0.18
CA ASP A 130 13.98 10.38 -1.07
C ASP A 130 12.74 10.12 -1.96
N TYR A 131 11.82 11.09 -1.94
CA TYR A 131 10.62 11.14 -2.78
C TYR A 131 10.62 12.29 -3.78
N ARG A 132 11.81 12.80 -4.16
CA ARG A 132 11.92 13.98 -5.04
C ARG A 132 11.17 13.81 -6.35
N ASP A 133 11.36 12.67 -7.01
CA ASP A 133 10.72 12.40 -8.31
C ASP A 133 9.20 12.25 -8.18
N GLU A 134 8.74 11.60 -7.12
CA GLU A 134 7.32 11.45 -6.82
C GLU A 134 6.67 12.81 -6.55
N VAL A 135 7.31 13.66 -5.76
CA VAL A 135 6.81 15.01 -5.43
C VAL A 135 6.74 15.89 -6.67
N ILE A 136 7.79 15.89 -7.52
CA ILE A 136 7.80 16.65 -8.78
C ILE A 136 6.65 16.18 -9.69
N ARG A 137 6.42 14.89 -9.78
CA ARG A 137 5.31 14.32 -10.56
C ARG A 137 3.95 14.73 -9.98
N LEU A 138 3.77 14.64 -8.67
CA LEU A 138 2.55 15.07 -7.97
C LEU A 138 2.29 16.57 -8.18
N GLY A 139 3.33 17.39 -8.11
CA GLY A 139 3.22 18.84 -8.40
C GLY A 139 2.66 19.13 -9.79
N ARG A 140 3.07 18.33 -10.80
CA ARG A 140 2.51 18.44 -12.16
C ARG A 140 1.07 17.93 -12.24
N GLN A 141 0.76 16.79 -11.61
CA GLN A 141 -0.59 16.21 -11.61
C GLN A 141 -1.61 17.10 -10.90
N CYS A 142 -1.21 17.75 -9.80
CA CYS A 142 -2.05 18.71 -9.08
C CYS A 142 -2.01 20.12 -9.70
N GLU A 143 -1.26 20.33 -10.79
CA GLU A 143 -1.09 21.62 -11.47
C GLU A 143 -0.53 22.71 -10.54
N VAL A 144 0.37 22.36 -9.62
CA VAL A 144 1.01 23.27 -8.65
C VAL A 144 2.53 23.33 -8.80
N ALA A 145 3.10 22.75 -9.85
CA ALA A 145 4.55 22.63 -10.05
C ALA A 145 5.30 23.99 -9.99
N GLY A 146 4.66 25.10 -10.40
CA GLY A 146 5.25 26.43 -10.34
C GLY A 146 5.28 27.08 -8.95
N TYR A 147 4.64 26.45 -7.96
CA TYR A 147 4.52 26.98 -6.59
C TYR A 147 5.29 26.14 -5.55
N ILE A 148 5.96 25.07 -5.97
CA ILE A 148 6.64 24.15 -5.07
C ILE A 148 8.16 24.21 -5.22
N THR A 149 8.86 24.04 -4.13
CA THR A 149 10.31 23.81 -4.09
C THR A 149 10.58 22.47 -3.39
N VAL A 150 11.41 21.64 -3.98
CA VAL A 150 11.82 20.35 -3.42
C VAL A 150 13.33 20.39 -3.17
N ALA A 151 13.76 20.03 -1.96
CA ALA A 151 15.17 20.01 -1.59
C ALA A 151 15.53 18.69 -0.88
N SER A 152 16.76 18.25 -1.08
CA SER A 152 17.40 17.26 -0.21
C SER A 152 18.37 17.99 0.70
N THR A 153 18.23 17.85 2.02
CA THR A 153 18.97 18.69 2.97
C THR A 153 19.21 17.99 4.32
N ARG A 154 20.21 18.47 5.04
CA ARG A 154 20.40 18.17 6.47
C ARG A 154 19.96 19.38 7.29
N ILE A 155 19.16 19.14 8.34
CA ILE A 155 18.75 20.19 9.25
C ILE A 155 19.89 20.44 10.23
N VAL A 156 20.50 21.62 10.18
CA VAL A 156 21.70 21.97 10.96
C VAL A 156 21.40 22.63 12.30
N HIS A 157 20.17 23.11 12.49
CA HIS A 157 19.73 23.75 13.72
C HIS A 157 18.29 23.35 14.01
N ASN A 158 17.95 23.11 15.28
CA ASN A 158 16.62 22.67 15.69
C ASN A 158 16.15 21.43 14.92
N GLY A 159 16.99 20.39 14.91
CA GLY A 159 16.74 19.14 14.18
C GLY A 159 15.50 18.40 14.67
N ILE A 160 14.96 17.55 13.81
CA ILE A 160 13.79 16.71 14.12
C ILE A 160 14.26 15.56 15.02
N THR A 161 13.73 15.51 16.24
CA THR A 161 13.96 14.45 17.24
C THR A 161 12.80 13.45 17.27
N GLN A 162 12.93 12.36 18.00
CA GLN A 162 11.82 11.43 18.26
C GLN A 162 10.57 12.13 18.79
N GLU A 163 10.72 13.08 19.72
CA GLU A 163 9.60 13.85 20.26
C GLU A 163 8.88 14.67 19.17
N HIS A 164 9.65 15.28 18.25
CA HIS A 164 9.08 15.98 17.11
C HIS A 164 8.30 15.03 16.19
N CYS A 165 8.74 13.79 16.04
CA CYS A 165 8.06 12.79 15.20
C CYS A 165 6.65 12.50 15.68
N PHE A 166 6.36 12.49 16.99
CA PHE A 166 5.00 12.33 17.52
C PHE A 166 4.06 13.50 17.17
N ARG A 167 4.60 14.67 16.84
CA ARG A 167 3.81 15.82 16.40
C ARG A 167 3.65 15.88 14.89
N LEU A 168 4.64 15.38 14.16
CA LEU A 168 4.66 15.38 12.70
C LEU A 168 3.84 14.23 12.11
N TRP A 169 3.81 13.08 12.78
CA TRP A 169 3.08 11.89 12.35
C TRP A 169 2.21 11.33 13.49
N PRO A 170 1.05 10.74 13.17
CA PRO A 170 0.14 10.17 14.18
C PRO A 170 0.66 8.81 14.69
N LEU A 171 1.86 8.77 15.28
CA LEU A 171 2.54 7.52 15.66
C LEU A 171 1.79 6.75 16.76
N LYS A 172 1.07 7.43 17.68
CA LYS A 172 0.28 6.77 18.73
C LYS A 172 -0.91 6.01 18.15
N GLU A 173 -1.63 6.65 17.24
CA GLU A 173 -2.77 6.07 16.52
C GLU A 173 -2.29 4.91 15.63
N LEU A 174 -1.16 5.07 15.00
CA LEU A 174 -0.55 4.04 14.17
C LEU A 174 -0.12 2.82 15.00
N GLN A 175 0.50 3.04 16.17
CA GLN A 175 0.87 1.96 17.10
C GLN A 175 -0.37 1.21 17.63
N ALA A 176 -1.47 1.92 17.89
CA ALA A 176 -2.75 1.28 18.25
C ALA A 176 -3.28 0.43 17.09
N LEU A 177 -3.23 0.95 15.87
CA LEU A 177 -3.64 0.22 14.67
C LEU A 177 -2.81 -1.06 14.47
N TYR A 178 -1.49 -0.99 14.63
CA TYR A 178 -0.62 -2.17 14.57
C TYR A 178 -1.04 -3.24 15.61
N ARG A 179 -1.32 -2.83 16.85
CA ARG A 179 -1.78 -3.76 17.90
C ARG A 179 -3.11 -4.42 17.56
N ASP A 180 -4.06 -3.67 16.99
CA ASP A 180 -5.35 -4.21 16.60
C ASP A 180 -5.22 -5.21 15.43
N LYS A 181 -4.36 -4.90 14.45
CA LYS A 181 -4.09 -5.82 13.34
C LYS A 181 -3.31 -7.06 13.78
N ASP A 182 -2.40 -6.95 14.74
CA ASP A 182 -1.71 -8.10 15.31
C ASP A 182 -2.68 -9.01 16.09
N ARG A 183 -3.61 -8.44 16.85
CA ARG A 183 -4.68 -9.20 17.50
C ARG A 183 -5.50 -9.97 16.48
N TRP A 184 -5.93 -9.33 15.40
CA TRP A 184 -6.63 -10.00 14.31
C TRP A 184 -5.81 -11.16 13.73
N LEU A 185 -4.52 -10.96 13.50
CA LEU A 185 -3.62 -12.01 13.02
C LEU A 185 -3.61 -13.22 13.96
N GLN A 186 -3.46 -12.97 15.29
CA GLN A 186 -3.38 -14.04 16.28
C GLN A 186 -4.72 -14.80 16.44
N GLU A 187 -5.83 -14.11 16.39
CA GLU A 187 -7.17 -14.68 16.61
C GLU A 187 -7.71 -15.40 15.37
N HIS A 188 -7.44 -14.90 14.17
CA HIS A 188 -8.09 -15.39 12.95
C HIS A 188 -7.13 -16.16 12.03
N LEU A 189 -5.91 -15.66 11.83
CA LEU A 189 -5.01 -16.24 10.83
C LEU A 189 -4.12 -17.34 11.41
N VAL A 190 -3.53 -17.15 12.59
CA VAL A 190 -2.60 -18.12 13.19
C VAL A 190 -3.26 -19.49 13.40
N PRO A 191 -4.54 -19.61 13.86
CA PRO A 191 -5.21 -20.91 13.94
C PRO A 191 -5.35 -21.62 12.60
N VAL A 192 -5.67 -20.87 11.53
CA VAL A 192 -5.76 -21.42 10.17
C VAL A 192 -4.42 -21.90 9.68
N LEU A 193 -3.35 -21.12 9.87
CA LEU A 193 -1.99 -21.51 9.45
C LEU A 193 -1.49 -22.77 10.19
N LYS A 194 -1.89 -22.97 11.45
CA LYS A 194 -1.58 -24.19 12.22
C LYS A 194 -2.39 -25.40 11.78
N GLY A 195 -3.57 -25.19 11.21
CA GLY A 195 -4.47 -26.24 10.74
C GLY A 195 -4.38 -26.55 9.24
N LEU A 196 -3.44 -25.95 8.50
CA LEU A 196 -3.33 -26.07 7.04
C LEU A 196 -3.29 -27.51 6.52
N GLU A 197 -2.73 -28.43 7.27
CA GLU A 197 -2.67 -29.87 6.93
C GLU A 197 -4.05 -30.56 6.95
N HIS A 198 -5.09 -29.89 7.49
CA HIS A 198 -6.43 -30.43 7.70
C HIS A 198 -7.52 -29.59 7.04
N THR A 199 -7.18 -28.58 6.24
CA THR A 199 -8.17 -27.77 5.52
C THR A 199 -8.60 -28.52 4.28
N GLY A 200 -9.91 -28.80 4.14
CA GLY A 200 -10.51 -29.34 2.90
C GLY A 200 -10.61 -28.29 1.78
N ASP A 201 -9.66 -27.34 1.71
CA ASP A 201 -9.59 -26.26 0.71
C ASP A 201 -8.83 -26.78 -0.53
N GLU A 202 -9.44 -27.73 -1.25
CA GLU A 202 -8.81 -28.42 -2.38
C GLU A 202 -8.42 -27.47 -3.51
N ASP A 203 -9.18 -26.38 -3.73
CA ASP A 203 -8.93 -25.40 -4.79
C ASP A 203 -8.17 -24.15 -4.30
N GLY A 204 -7.99 -23.96 -3.00
CA GLY A 204 -7.25 -22.87 -2.39
C GLY A 204 -7.98 -21.53 -2.36
N LEU A 205 -9.31 -21.49 -2.58
CA LEU A 205 -10.09 -20.26 -2.54
C LEU A 205 -10.09 -19.59 -1.16
N GLN A 206 -10.25 -20.37 -0.09
CA GLN A 206 -10.27 -19.82 1.28
C GLN A 206 -8.91 -19.25 1.66
N LEU A 207 -7.83 -19.96 1.32
CA LEU A 207 -6.46 -19.47 1.52
C LEU A 207 -6.21 -18.19 0.72
N PHE A 208 -6.71 -18.12 -0.51
CA PHE A 208 -6.56 -16.92 -1.33
C PHE A 208 -7.38 -15.73 -0.79
N VAL A 209 -8.56 -15.96 -0.23
CA VAL A 209 -9.34 -14.93 0.48
C VAL A 209 -8.55 -14.40 1.68
N LEU A 210 -7.98 -15.28 2.52
CA LEU A 210 -7.13 -14.87 3.65
C LEU A 210 -5.87 -14.11 3.19
N PHE A 211 -5.26 -14.53 2.08
CA PHE A 211 -4.15 -13.80 1.47
C PHE A 211 -4.53 -12.37 1.13
N LEU A 212 -5.70 -12.15 0.54
CA LEU A 212 -6.20 -10.82 0.21
C LEU A 212 -6.52 -10.00 1.46
N GLU A 213 -7.11 -10.58 2.49
CA GLU A 213 -7.41 -9.90 3.75
C GLU A 213 -6.15 -9.44 4.47
N LEU A 214 -5.13 -10.29 4.56
CA LEU A 214 -3.84 -9.91 5.13
C LEU A 214 -3.11 -8.89 4.25
N GLY A 215 -3.20 -9.02 2.92
CA GLY A 215 -2.69 -8.05 1.97
C GLY A 215 -3.31 -6.66 2.15
N GLU A 216 -4.60 -6.59 2.46
CA GLU A 216 -5.30 -5.34 2.80
C GLU A 216 -4.75 -4.70 4.08
N ILE A 217 -4.51 -5.51 5.11
CA ILE A 217 -3.93 -5.05 6.37
C ILE A 217 -2.55 -4.45 6.12
N ILE A 218 -1.67 -5.16 5.40
CA ILE A 218 -0.32 -4.69 5.06
C ILE A 218 -0.39 -3.38 4.27
N ALA A 219 -1.27 -3.30 3.31
CA ALA A 219 -1.41 -2.11 2.48
C ALA A 219 -2.03 -0.92 3.25
N GLU A 220 -3.01 -1.15 4.14
CA GLU A 220 -3.56 -0.12 5.02
C GLU A 220 -2.47 0.46 5.93
N LEU A 221 -1.68 -0.41 6.58
CA LEU A 221 -0.54 0.00 7.39
C LEU A 221 0.49 0.74 6.56
N GLY A 222 0.88 0.21 5.40
CA GLY A 222 1.85 0.83 4.50
C GLY A 222 1.45 2.22 4.02
N LEU A 223 0.16 2.49 3.81
CA LEU A 223 -0.33 3.81 3.43
C LEU A 223 -0.29 4.82 4.58
N ARG A 224 -0.46 4.38 5.82
CA ARG A 224 -0.51 5.26 7.00
C ARG A 224 0.84 5.44 7.67
N ASP A 225 1.69 4.42 7.59
CA ASP A 225 2.99 4.40 8.22
C ASP A 225 3.99 5.21 7.38
N PRO A 226 4.64 6.24 7.95
CA PRO A 226 5.73 6.94 7.29
C PRO A 226 6.99 6.09 7.10
N MET A 227 7.05 4.90 7.74
CA MET A 227 8.22 4.00 7.76
C MET A 227 9.48 4.73 8.22
N LEU A 228 9.38 5.45 9.34
CA LEU A 228 10.50 6.22 9.87
C LEU A 228 11.71 5.32 10.17
N PRO A 229 12.94 5.80 9.94
CA PRO A 229 14.15 5.08 10.32
C PRO A 229 14.29 4.98 11.84
N ASP A 230 14.99 3.94 12.31
CA ASP A 230 15.14 3.60 13.74
C ASP A 230 15.52 4.80 14.65
N PRO A 231 16.44 5.73 14.28
CA PRO A 231 16.77 6.86 15.14
C PRO A 231 15.62 7.85 15.38
N LEU A 232 14.56 7.78 14.61
CA LEU A 232 13.39 8.68 14.68
C LEU A 232 12.16 8.01 15.30
N LEU A 233 12.22 6.69 15.52
CA LEU A 233 11.13 5.91 16.11
C LEU A 233 11.23 5.87 17.63
N PRO A 234 10.11 5.78 18.35
CA PRO A 234 10.11 5.50 19.79
C PRO A 234 10.81 4.18 20.12
N ASP A 235 11.43 4.10 21.29
CA ASP A 235 12.14 2.89 21.75
C ASP A 235 11.20 1.66 21.85
N ASP A 236 9.92 1.88 22.15
CA ASP A 236 8.88 0.86 22.25
C ASP A 236 8.14 0.60 20.92
N TRP A 237 8.65 1.10 19.80
CA TRP A 237 8.01 0.93 18.50
C TRP A 237 8.00 -0.52 18.04
N THR A 238 6.82 -1.05 17.80
CA THR A 238 6.63 -2.45 17.39
C THR A 238 6.30 -2.64 15.91
N GLY A 239 5.99 -1.53 15.21
CA GLY A 239 5.48 -1.58 13.84
C GLY A 239 6.40 -2.30 12.85
N LYS A 240 7.72 -2.07 12.94
CA LYS A 240 8.72 -2.75 12.09
C LYS A 240 8.66 -4.29 12.23
N ARG A 241 8.64 -4.77 13.49
CA ARG A 241 8.54 -6.21 13.78
C ARG A 241 7.22 -6.79 13.30
N GLN A 242 6.12 -6.09 13.57
CA GLN A 242 4.77 -6.53 13.19
C GLN A 242 4.60 -6.53 11.67
N MET A 243 5.08 -5.51 10.96
CA MET A 243 5.09 -5.50 9.49
C MET A 243 5.83 -6.70 8.90
N LYS A 244 7.01 -7.02 9.44
CA LYS A 244 7.79 -8.20 9.03
C LYS A 244 7.02 -9.51 9.29
N GLN A 245 6.34 -9.60 10.43
CA GLN A 245 5.49 -10.74 10.76
C GLN A 245 4.32 -10.89 9.77
N PHE A 246 3.61 -9.80 9.46
CA PHE A 246 2.51 -9.82 8.48
C PHE A 246 3.00 -10.25 7.10
N GLN A 247 4.13 -9.73 6.63
CA GLN A 247 4.74 -10.14 5.36
C GLN A 247 5.16 -11.61 5.35
N GLY A 248 5.71 -12.11 6.47
CA GLY A 248 6.05 -13.52 6.65
C GLY A 248 4.82 -14.42 6.57
N SER A 249 3.75 -14.05 7.28
CA SER A 249 2.47 -14.79 7.23
C SER A 249 1.83 -14.74 5.84
N LEU A 250 1.89 -13.60 5.15
CA LEU A 250 1.40 -13.48 3.77
C LEU A 250 2.12 -14.46 2.83
N ARG A 251 3.44 -14.59 2.98
CA ARG A 251 4.25 -15.54 2.20
C ARG A 251 3.89 -16.99 2.54
N GLN A 252 3.66 -17.30 3.82
CA GLN A 252 3.22 -18.66 4.23
C GLN A 252 1.87 -19.03 3.60
N ILE A 253 0.89 -18.13 3.59
CA ILE A 253 -0.39 -18.36 2.91
C ILE A 253 -0.16 -18.59 1.41
N ALA A 254 0.63 -17.72 0.76
CA ALA A 254 0.92 -17.86 -0.66
C ALA A 254 1.55 -19.22 -1.00
N GLN A 255 2.45 -19.74 -0.14
CA GLN A 255 3.07 -21.05 -0.30
C GLN A 255 2.07 -22.20 -0.12
N ALA A 256 1.10 -22.03 0.78
CA ALA A 256 0.10 -23.05 1.08
C ALA A 256 -1.00 -23.18 -0.01
N ILE A 257 -1.19 -22.18 -0.87
CA ILE A 257 -2.12 -22.28 -2.00
C ILE A 257 -1.63 -23.38 -2.96
N PRO A 258 -2.45 -24.40 -3.28
CA PRO A 258 -2.07 -25.52 -4.15
C PRO A 258 -1.50 -25.06 -5.50
N GLU A 259 -0.51 -25.78 -6.04
CA GLU A 259 0.11 -25.43 -7.33
C GLU A 259 -0.88 -25.45 -8.51
N GLN A 260 -1.82 -26.38 -8.48
CA GLN A 260 -2.90 -26.51 -9.47
C GLN A 260 -4.04 -25.53 -9.24
N SER A 261 -4.01 -24.76 -8.17
CA SER A 261 -5.06 -23.77 -7.85
C SER A 261 -5.18 -22.71 -8.94
N PRO A 262 -6.40 -22.35 -9.35
CA PRO A 262 -6.60 -21.24 -10.27
C PRO A 262 -6.21 -19.87 -9.68
N TYR A 263 -5.90 -19.81 -8.38
CA TYR A 263 -5.46 -18.60 -7.69
C TYR A 263 -3.94 -18.50 -7.57
N ARG A 264 -3.21 -19.57 -7.90
CA ARG A 264 -1.76 -19.64 -7.76
C ARG A 264 -1.02 -18.53 -8.49
N ALA A 265 -1.43 -18.23 -9.72
CA ALA A 265 -0.81 -17.19 -10.54
C ALA A 265 -0.83 -15.80 -9.89
N PHE A 266 -1.87 -15.48 -9.11
CA PHE A 266 -1.97 -14.19 -8.41
C PHE A 266 -0.93 -14.00 -7.30
N VAL A 267 -0.34 -15.08 -6.81
CA VAL A 267 0.59 -15.06 -5.67
C VAL A 267 2.02 -15.47 -6.02
N GLU A 268 2.29 -15.87 -7.25
CA GLU A 268 3.61 -16.37 -7.68
C GLU A 268 4.77 -15.43 -7.37
N HIS A 269 4.56 -14.11 -7.51
CA HIS A 269 5.61 -13.13 -7.24
C HIS A 269 6.02 -13.04 -5.74
N PHE A 270 5.20 -13.56 -4.81
CA PHE A 270 5.57 -13.70 -3.39
C PHE A 270 6.44 -14.93 -3.12
N LEU A 271 6.53 -15.84 -4.08
CA LEU A 271 7.24 -17.10 -3.94
C LEU A 271 8.71 -17.03 -4.38
N GLY A 272 9.15 -15.87 -4.92
CA GLY A 272 10.55 -15.65 -5.26
C GLY A 272 11.02 -16.39 -6.50
N ARG A 273 10.14 -16.61 -7.48
CA ARG A 273 10.51 -17.09 -8.82
C ARG A 273 10.68 -15.95 -9.80
#